data_a5c8a9ab26d2a871ee9bf5de080ac9b7
#
_entry.id   a5c8a9ab26d2a871ee9bf5de080ac9b7
#
_cell.length_a   1.000
_cell.length_b   1.000
_cell.length_c   1.000
_cell.angle_alpha   90.00
_cell.angle_beta   90.00
_cell.angle_gamma   90.00
#
_symmetry.space_group_name_H-M   'P 1'
#
loop_
_entity.id
_entity.type
_entity.pdbx_description
1 polymer ?
#
loop_
_entity_poly.entity_id
_entity_poly.type
_entity_poly.pdbx_seq_one_letter_code
_entity_poly.pdbx_strand_id
1 'polypeptide(L)'
;MPGEDLETAVTAAAEFKRQGVGSLLTRLGENVKDLSEAGQVVEHYESVFAMVARAGLDAEISVKPTQLGLDIDAAAAYANLERLARAAAKAKSFLWIDMEGSAYTDATVDLYRRLRPDHPQTGIALQAYLFRTVDDIVKLQPLKPAIRLVKGAYAEPGEVAFAAKKDVDANYLALCSLMLPQVKQGKLRLVLATHDVELVARITRIAQALGLERSELEVAMLYGIRVDQQMRLAREGYVVKDLISYGDSWYAWYVRRLAERPANVLFVARQLF
;
A
#
# COMPACT_ATOMS: atom_id res chain seq x y z
N MET A 1 11.09 -5.41 -8.92
CA MET A 1 11.36 -6.20 -7.71
C MET A 1 12.84 -6.59 -7.67
N PRO A 2 13.48 -6.69 -6.48
CA PRO A 2 14.90 -7.02 -6.39
C PRO A 2 15.21 -8.51 -6.62
N GLY A 3 14.27 -9.40 -6.27
CA GLY A 3 14.40 -10.84 -6.38
C GLY A 3 13.15 -11.57 -5.90
N GLU A 4 13.21 -12.89 -5.82
CA GLU A 4 12.10 -13.74 -5.37
C GLU A 4 12.17 -14.04 -3.86
N ASP A 5 13.36 -14.00 -3.27
CA ASP A 5 13.57 -14.31 -1.86
C ASP A 5 13.49 -13.08 -0.94
N LEU A 6 13.25 -13.34 0.34
CA LEU A 6 13.13 -12.32 1.37
C LEU A 6 14.47 -11.62 1.65
N GLU A 7 15.59 -12.33 1.58
CA GLU A 7 16.93 -11.79 1.86
C GLU A 7 17.27 -10.70 0.87
N THR A 8 16.98 -10.91 -0.40
CA THR A 8 17.16 -9.89 -1.45
C THR A 8 16.29 -8.66 -1.21
N ALA A 9 15.02 -8.86 -0.79
CA ALA A 9 14.12 -7.76 -0.46
C ALA A 9 14.61 -6.96 0.76
N VAL A 10 15.10 -7.63 1.80
CA VAL A 10 15.66 -7.01 3.01
C VAL A 10 16.96 -6.25 2.69
N THR A 11 17.81 -6.80 1.82
CA THR A 11 19.03 -6.13 1.35
C THR A 11 18.68 -4.83 0.63
N ALA A 12 17.69 -4.85 -0.27
CA ALA A 12 17.21 -3.66 -0.95
C ALA A 12 16.64 -2.62 0.04
N ALA A 13 15.85 -3.06 1.02
CA ALA A 13 15.32 -2.17 2.07
C ALA A 13 16.43 -1.51 2.90
N ALA A 14 17.49 -2.26 3.23
CA ALA A 14 18.65 -1.72 3.95
C ALA A 14 19.41 -0.68 3.13
N GLU A 15 19.46 -0.84 1.81
CA GLU A 15 20.06 0.15 0.92
C GLU A 15 19.25 1.44 0.84
N PHE A 16 17.93 1.33 0.67
CA PHE A 16 17.03 2.50 0.72
C PHE A 16 17.09 3.25 2.06
N LYS A 17 17.12 2.51 3.18
CA LYS A 17 17.28 3.13 4.50
C LYS A 17 18.53 4.00 4.60
N ARG A 18 19.68 3.57 4.04
CA ARG A 18 20.92 4.38 4.01
C ARG A 18 20.77 5.68 3.21
N GLN A 19 19.80 5.74 2.32
CA GLN A 19 19.46 6.90 1.50
C GLN A 19 18.29 7.74 2.08
N GLY A 20 17.84 7.42 3.31
CA GLY A 20 16.74 8.14 3.96
C GLY A 20 15.35 7.77 3.45
N VAL A 21 15.21 6.62 2.77
CA VAL A 21 13.94 6.10 2.27
C VAL A 21 13.55 4.86 3.06
N GLY A 22 12.33 4.84 3.60
CA GLY A 22 11.75 3.67 4.25
C GLY A 22 11.23 2.66 3.22
N SER A 23 10.72 1.54 3.70
CA SER A 23 10.24 0.47 2.81
C SER A 23 8.86 -0.06 3.23
N LEU A 24 8.12 -0.57 2.24
CA LEU A 24 6.98 -1.46 2.44
C LEU A 24 7.32 -2.81 1.79
N LEU A 25 7.27 -3.89 2.55
CA LEU A 25 7.56 -5.23 2.03
C LEU A 25 6.25 -5.97 1.78
N THR A 26 6.12 -6.59 0.61
CA THR A 26 4.97 -7.43 0.28
C THR A 26 5.40 -8.65 -0.52
N ARG A 27 4.94 -9.84 -0.10
CA ARG A 27 5.12 -11.07 -0.87
C ARG A 27 4.06 -11.14 -1.97
N LEU A 28 4.47 -11.46 -3.17
CA LEU A 28 3.57 -11.67 -4.30
C LEU A 28 2.78 -12.97 -4.13
N GLY A 29 1.55 -12.96 -4.58
CA GLY A 29 0.57 -14.04 -4.48
C GLY A 29 -0.81 -13.48 -4.13
N GLU A 30 -1.85 -14.19 -4.49
CA GLU A 30 -3.27 -13.88 -4.25
C GLU A 30 -4.04 -15.20 -4.25
N ASN A 31 -5.24 -15.23 -3.59
CA ASN A 31 -6.18 -16.35 -3.69
C ASN A 31 -5.55 -17.71 -3.36
N VAL A 32 -5.14 -17.88 -2.10
CA VAL A 32 -4.64 -19.16 -1.59
C VAL A 32 -5.70 -20.27 -1.73
N LYS A 33 -5.25 -21.51 -1.91
CA LYS A 33 -6.12 -22.65 -2.22
C LYS A 33 -6.82 -23.23 -1.00
N ASP A 34 -6.18 -23.15 0.15
CA ASP A 34 -6.70 -23.70 1.40
C ASP A 34 -6.15 -22.92 2.62
N LEU A 35 -6.68 -23.21 3.81
CA LEU A 35 -6.27 -22.56 5.05
C LEU A 35 -4.86 -22.96 5.50
N SER A 36 -4.32 -24.08 5.06
CA SER A 36 -2.94 -24.47 5.35
C SER A 36 -1.96 -23.56 4.62
N GLU A 37 -2.23 -23.24 3.35
CA GLU A 37 -1.45 -22.27 2.58
C GLU A 37 -1.55 -20.87 3.21
N ALA A 38 -2.74 -20.44 3.63
CA ALA A 38 -2.92 -19.19 4.38
C ALA A 38 -2.09 -19.16 5.67
N GLY A 39 -2.03 -20.28 6.41
CA GLY A 39 -1.19 -20.43 7.60
C GLY A 39 0.30 -20.25 7.29
N GLN A 40 0.80 -20.84 6.21
CA GLN A 40 2.19 -20.67 5.77
C GLN A 40 2.50 -19.22 5.38
N VAL A 41 1.57 -18.52 4.74
CA VAL A 41 1.71 -17.08 4.45
C VAL A 41 1.83 -16.27 5.74
N VAL A 42 1.03 -16.57 6.76
CA VAL A 42 1.09 -15.88 8.07
C VAL A 42 2.43 -16.13 8.76
N GLU A 43 2.89 -17.38 8.83
CA GLU A 43 4.20 -17.74 9.42
C GLU A 43 5.34 -17.04 8.69
N HIS A 44 5.27 -16.97 7.36
CA HIS A 44 6.24 -16.24 6.58
C HIS A 44 6.27 -14.75 6.98
N TYR A 45 5.12 -14.06 7.04
CA TYR A 45 5.10 -12.64 7.41
C TYR A 45 5.49 -12.40 8.89
N GLU A 46 5.20 -13.31 9.80
CA GLU A 46 5.73 -13.25 11.16
C GLU A 46 7.28 -13.28 11.17
N SER A 47 7.88 -14.11 10.32
CA SER A 47 9.34 -14.14 10.14
C SER A 47 9.88 -12.85 9.52
N VAL A 48 9.15 -12.23 8.58
CA VAL A 48 9.51 -10.92 7.99
C VAL A 48 9.53 -9.84 9.06
N PHE A 49 8.50 -9.75 9.92
CA PHE A 49 8.48 -8.80 11.04
C PHE A 49 9.66 -9.00 11.99
N ALA A 50 10.00 -10.26 12.32
CA ALA A 50 11.14 -10.56 13.17
C ALA A 50 12.48 -10.16 12.51
N MET A 51 12.62 -10.35 11.19
CA MET A 51 13.80 -9.97 10.43
C MET A 51 13.95 -8.45 10.34
N VAL A 52 12.89 -7.74 10.02
CA VAL A 52 12.84 -6.26 9.98
C VAL A 52 13.27 -5.68 11.33
N ALA A 53 12.74 -6.20 12.44
CA ALA A 53 13.10 -5.75 13.79
C ALA A 53 14.57 -6.01 14.11
N ARG A 54 15.11 -7.21 13.81
CA ARG A 54 16.53 -7.54 14.02
C ARG A 54 17.47 -6.68 13.22
N ALA A 55 17.12 -6.40 11.97
CA ALA A 55 17.91 -5.56 11.07
C ALA A 55 17.74 -4.06 11.36
N GLY A 56 16.85 -3.68 12.28
CA GLY A 56 16.55 -2.30 12.61
C GLY A 56 16.07 -1.48 11.41
N LEU A 57 15.34 -2.10 10.47
CA LEU A 57 14.89 -1.43 9.25
C LEU A 57 13.68 -0.52 9.52
N ASP A 58 13.61 0.61 8.80
CA ASP A 58 12.36 1.35 8.63
C ASP A 58 11.53 0.68 7.53
N ALA A 59 10.89 -0.43 7.89
CA ALA A 59 10.09 -1.20 6.97
C ALA A 59 8.73 -1.56 7.58
N GLU A 60 7.69 -1.37 6.79
CA GLU A 60 6.32 -1.75 7.08
C GLU A 60 5.94 -2.93 6.18
N ILE A 61 4.89 -3.66 6.51
CA ILE A 61 4.51 -4.85 5.78
C ILE A 61 3.11 -4.69 5.21
N SER A 62 2.90 -5.14 3.98
CA SER A 62 1.62 -5.10 3.29
C SER A 62 1.17 -6.51 2.92
N VAL A 63 -0.09 -6.84 3.26
CA VAL A 63 -0.70 -8.16 3.04
C VAL A 63 -2.02 -8.04 2.32
N LYS A 64 -2.37 -9.06 1.54
CA LYS A 64 -3.67 -9.14 0.87
C LYS A 64 -4.63 -10.03 1.67
N PRO A 65 -5.90 -9.64 1.84
CA PRO A 65 -6.89 -10.48 2.51
C PRO A 65 -7.04 -11.87 1.90
N THR A 66 -6.97 -12.01 0.57
CA THR A 66 -7.07 -13.32 -0.09
C THR A 66 -5.87 -14.22 0.17
N GLN A 67 -4.67 -13.67 0.45
CA GLN A 67 -3.53 -14.45 0.93
C GLN A 67 -3.74 -15.01 2.35
N LEU A 68 -4.62 -14.38 3.12
CA LEU A 68 -4.94 -14.79 4.50
C LEU A 68 -6.14 -15.72 4.57
N GLY A 69 -6.71 -16.11 3.41
CA GLY A 69 -7.81 -17.06 3.31
C GLY A 69 -9.20 -16.43 3.24
N LEU A 70 -9.33 -15.14 2.86
CA LEU A 70 -10.63 -14.44 2.81
C LEU A 70 -11.66 -15.13 1.92
N ASP A 71 -11.23 -15.72 0.81
CA ASP A 71 -12.11 -16.46 -0.11
C ASP A 71 -12.60 -17.81 0.45
N ILE A 72 -11.97 -18.29 1.51
CA ILE A 72 -12.20 -19.63 2.07
C ILE A 72 -13.03 -19.53 3.35
N ASP A 73 -12.53 -18.72 4.29
CA ASP A 73 -13.16 -18.49 5.59
C ASP A 73 -12.79 -17.10 6.12
N ALA A 74 -13.78 -16.21 6.18
CA ALA A 74 -13.59 -14.83 6.64
C ALA A 74 -13.20 -14.76 8.13
N ALA A 75 -13.61 -15.72 8.96
CA ALA A 75 -13.23 -15.75 10.37
C ALA A 75 -11.75 -16.18 10.53
N ALA A 76 -11.31 -17.17 9.76
CA ALA A 76 -9.91 -17.56 9.71
C ALA A 76 -9.03 -16.43 9.16
N ALA A 77 -9.46 -15.74 8.11
CA ALA A 77 -8.76 -14.58 7.56
C ALA A 77 -8.60 -13.45 8.59
N TYR A 78 -9.65 -13.19 9.39
CA TYR A 78 -9.56 -12.22 10.48
C TYR A 78 -8.57 -12.65 11.56
N ALA A 79 -8.61 -13.91 12.01
CA ALA A 79 -7.67 -14.44 13.00
C ALA A 79 -6.21 -14.37 12.51
N ASN A 80 -5.98 -14.68 11.23
CA ASN A 80 -4.69 -14.55 10.58
C ASN A 80 -4.21 -13.09 10.53
N LEU A 81 -5.08 -12.18 10.18
CA LEU A 81 -4.79 -10.75 10.15
C LEU A 81 -4.45 -10.20 11.55
N GLU A 82 -5.19 -10.65 12.59
CA GLU A 82 -4.94 -10.29 13.97
C GLU A 82 -3.58 -10.82 14.48
N ARG A 83 -3.18 -12.03 14.09
CA ARG A 83 -1.84 -12.56 14.37
C ARG A 83 -0.75 -11.64 13.80
N LEU A 84 -0.90 -11.21 12.56
CA LEU A 84 0.05 -10.31 11.90
C LEU A 84 0.06 -8.91 12.53
N ALA A 85 -1.09 -8.39 12.97
CA ALA A 85 -1.16 -7.11 13.67
C ALA A 85 -0.41 -7.16 15.02
N ARG A 86 -0.50 -8.29 15.75
CA ARG A 86 0.29 -8.51 16.97
C ARG A 86 1.80 -8.62 16.66
N ALA A 87 2.18 -9.29 15.57
CA ALA A 87 3.57 -9.37 15.13
C ALA A 87 4.13 -7.98 14.75
N ALA A 88 3.34 -7.16 14.05
CA ALA A 88 3.69 -5.79 13.73
C ALA A 88 3.95 -4.95 15.00
N ALA A 89 3.05 -5.03 15.98
CA ALA A 89 3.20 -4.34 17.27
C ALA A 89 4.48 -4.76 18.01
N LYS A 90 4.74 -6.09 18.08
CA LYS A 90 5.96 -6.64 18.70
C LYS A 90 7.23 -6.18 18.01
N ALA A 91 7.21 -6.08 16.69
CA ALA A 91 8.32 -5.62 15.87
C ALA A 91 8.48 -4.08 15.85
N LYS A 92 7.57 -3.31 16.47
CA LYS A 92 7.47 -1.86 16.35
C LYS A 92 7.41 -1.39 14.89
N SER A 93 6.74 -2.19 14.05
CA SER A 93 6.50 -1.94 12.63
C SER A 93 5.01 -1.64 12.39
N PHE A 94 4.58 -1.65 11.14
CA PHE A 94 3.23 -1.33 10.74
C PHE A 94 2.69 -2.36 9.74
N LEU A 95 1.43 -2.73 9.85
CA LEU A 95 0.76 -3.66 8.94
C LEU A 95 -0.25 -2.92 8.07
N TRP A 96 -0.09 -3.04 6.76
CA TRP A 96 -1.04 -2.55 5.77
C TRP A 96 -1.90 -3.68 5.23
N ILE A 97 -3.19 -3.44 5.13
CA ILE A 97 -4.14 -4.30 4.43
C ILE A 97 -4.28 -3.74 3.02
N ASP A 98 -3.83 -4.50 2.02
CA ASP A 98 -4.00 -4.13 0.61
C ASP A 98 -5.48 -4.20 0.21
N MET A 99 -5.89 -3.33 -0.71
CA MET A 99 -7.18 -3.41 -1.36
C MET A 99 -7.05 -4.18 -2.67
N GLU A 100 -7.88 -5.18 -2.84
CA GLU A 100 -7.97 -6.00 -4.04
C GLU A 100 -9.13 -5.53 -4.94
N GLY A 101 -9.64 -6.37 -5.84
CA GLY A 101 -10.75 -5.99 -6.72
C GLY A 101 -12.00 -5.54 -5.95
N SER A 102 -12.89 -4.82 -6.64
CA SER A 102 -14.07 -4.19 -6.01
C SER A 102 -14.99 -5.18 -5.29
N ALA A 103 -15.01 -6.45 -5.71
CA ALA A 103 -15.74 -7.52 -5.05
C ALA A 103 -15.28 -7.77 -3.58
N TYR A 104 -14.04 -7.45 -3.27
CA TYR A 104 -13.46 -7.63 -1.92
C TYR A 104 -13.55 -6.39 -1.04
N THR A 105 -13.99 -5.23 -1.58
CA THR A 105 -13.90 -3.96 -0.85
C THR A 105 -14.70 -3.99 0.45
N ASP A 106 -15.93 -4.49 0.45
CA ASP A 106 -16.76 -4.53 1.66
C ASP A 106 -16.12 -5.40 2.75
N ALA A 107 -15.68 -6.61 2.38
CA ALA A 107 -15.05 -7.53 3.33
C ALA A 107 -13.74 -6.96 3.88
N THR A 108 -12.90 -6.34 3.03
CA THR A 108 -11.63 -5.73 3.44
C THR A 108 -11.84 -4.54 4.38
N VAL A 109 -12.81 -3.67 4.08
CA VAL A 109 -13.17 -2.54 4.95
C VAL A 109 -13.70 -3.05 6.29
N ASP A 110 -14.53 -4.11 6.30
CA ASP A 110 -15.04 -4.70 7.55
C ASP A 110 -13.92 -5.32 8.40
N LEU A 111 -13.00 -6.09 7.79
CA LEU A 111 -11.81 -6.62 8.48
C LEU A 111 -11.02 -5.49 9.15
N TYR A 112 -10.75 -4.40 8.44
CA TYR A 112 -10.03 -3.27 9.00
C TYR A 112 -10.79 -2.56 10.13
N ARG A 113 -12.10 -2.35 9.96
CA ARG A 113 -12.95 -1.71 10.99
C ARG A 113 -12.97 -2.49 12.30
N ARG A 114 -12.98 -3.81 12.21
CA ARG A 114 -12.94 -4.71 13.38
C ARG A 114 -11.56 -4.74 14.03
N LEU A 115 -10.49 -4.70 13.22
CA LEU A 115 -9.12 -4.83 13.68
C LEU A 115 -8.57 -3.52 14.30
N ARG A 116 -8.84 -2.39 13.66
CA ARG A 116 -8.20 -1.11 13.97
C ARG A 116 -8.31 -0.63 15.41
N PRO A 117 -9.46 -0.77 16.10
CA PRO A 117 -9.61 -0.30 17.48
C PRO A 117 -8.56 -0.87 18.45
N ASP A 118 -8.26 -2.16 18.33
CA ASP A 118 -7.34 -2.89 19.22
C ASP A 118 -5.91 -2.91 18.68
N HIS A 119 -5.71 -2.62 17.39
CA HIS A 119 -4.42 -2.68 16.70
C HIS A 119 -4.10 -1.37 15.97
N PRO A 120 -3.66 -0.31 16.70
CA PRO A 120 -3.41 1.01 16.11
C PRO A 120 -2.24 1.06 15.12
N GLN A 121 -1.37 0.04 15.06
CA GLN A 121 -0.32 -0.09 14.06
C GLN A 121 -0.81 -0.82 12.80
N THR A 122 -2.05 -0.57 12.39
CA THR A 122 -2.62 -1.12 11.16
C THR A 122 -3.20 -0.03 10.27
N GLY A 123 -3.13 -0.22 8.97
CA GLY A 123 -3.68 0.67 7.96
C GLY A 123 -4.35 -0.09 6.82
N ILE A 124 -5.08 0.63 6.00
CA ILE A 124 -5.78 0.07 4.84
C ILE A 124 -5.42 0.85 3.57
N ALA A 125 -5.24 0.15 2.46
CA ALA A 125 -5.19 0.77 1.15
C ALA A 125 -6.60 1.05 0.64
N LEU A 126 -6.84 2.25 0.09
CA LEU A 126 -8.09 2.62 -0.58
C LEU A 126 -7.81 3.11 -1.99
N GLN A 127 -8.71 2.82 -2.91
CA GLN A 127 -8.53 3.03 -4.35
C GLN A 127 -9.34 4.24 -4.83
N ALA A 128 -8.65 5.28 -5.30
CA ALA A 128 -9.28 6.54 -5.71
C ALA A 128 -10.17 6.41 -6.95
N TYR A 129 -10.01 5.37 -7.77
CA TYR A 129 -10.88 5.19 -8.94
C TYR A 129 -12.28 4.67 -8.59
N LEU A 130 -12.50 4.07 -7.41
CA LEU A 130 -13.83 3.61 -7.00
C LEU A 130 -14.70 4.79 -6.53
N PHE A 131 -15.94 4.85 -7.00
CA PHE A 131 -16.90 5.90 -6.60
C PHE A 131 -17.16 5.90 -5.10
N ARG A 132 -17.20 4.71 -4.49
CA ARG A 132 -17.49 4.51 -3.07
C ARG A 132 -16.41 4.99 -2.11
N THR A 133 -15.18 5.25 -2.58
CA THR A 133 -14.02 5.51 -1.71
C THR A 133 -14.23 6.70 -0.78
N VAL A 134 -14.95 7.72 -1.19
CA VAL A 134 -15.29 8.86 -0.33
C VAL A 134 -16.13 8.41 0.87
N ASP A 135 -17.14 7.56 0.65
CA ASP A 135 -18.00 7.05 1.72
C ASP A 135 -17.22 6.13 2.67
N ASP A 136 -16.33 5.29 2.13
CA ASP A 136 -15.49 4.43 2.94
C ASP A 136 -14.54 5.24 3.83
N ILE A 137 -13.93 6.32 3.32
CA ILE A 137 -13.12 7.24 4.13
C ILE A 137 -13.94 7.84 5.26
N VAL A 138 -15.15 8.36 4.97
CA VAL A 138 -16.03 8.97 5.98
C VAL A 138 -16.41 7.97 7.07
N LYS A 139 -16.75 6.72 6.69
CA LYS A 139 -17.08 5.65 7.65
C LYS A 139 -15.90 5.25 8.53
N LEU A 140 -14.66 5.40 8.05
CA LEU A 140 -13.44 5.05 8.79
C LEU A 140 -12.97 6.16 9.73
N GLN A 141 -13.37 7.42 9.54
CA GLN A 141 -12.90 8.58 10.31
C GLN A 141 -12.95 8.40 11.84
N PRO A 142 -14.02 7.81 12.46
CA PRO A 142 -14.09 7.62 13.91
C PRO A 142 -12.96 6.76 14.48
N LEU A 143 -12.35 5.91 13.65
CA LEU A 143 -11.28 4.98 14.03
C LEU A 143 -9.88 5.61 14.00
N LYS A 144 -9.76 6.90 13.69
CA LYS A 144 -8.46 7.57 13.43
C LYS A 144 -7.62 6.72 12.46
N PRO A 145 -8.06 6.52 11.22
CA PRO A 145 -7.51 5.53 10.32
C PRO A 145 -6.10 5.91 9.85
N ALA A 146 -5.35 4.87 9.43
CA ALA A 146 -4.22 5.03 8.54
C ALA A 146 -4.65 4.58 7.13
N ILE A 147 -4.56 5.48 6.17
CA ILE A 147 -5.03 5.26 4.80
C ILE A 147 -3.86 5.43 3.84
N ARG A 148 -3.59 4.40 3.04
CA ARG A 148 -2.71 4.47 1.88
C ARG A 148 -3.59 4.63 0.64
N LEU A 149 -3.66 5.86 0.12
CA LEU A 149 -4.47 6.15 -1.06
C LEU A 149 -3.69 5.76 -2.32
N VAL A 150 -4.23 4.83 -3.09
CA VAL A 150 -3.73 4.40 -4.41
C VAL A 150 -4.70 4.85 -5.50
N LYS A 151 -4.27 4.90 -6.77
CA LYS A 151 -5.17 5.25 -7.88
C LYS A 151 -6.18 4.13 -8.17
N GLY A 152 -5.74 2.88 -8.10
CA GLY A 152 -6.46 1.67 -8.45
C GLY A 152 -5.68 0.90 -9.53
N ALA A 153 -5.77 -0.44 -9.49
CA ALA A 153 -4.93 -1.31 -10.29
C ALA A 153 -5.66 -2.49 -10.96
N TYR A 154 -6.94 -2.66 -10.68
CA TYR A 154 -7.75 -3.72 -11.25
C TYR A 154 -8.65 -3.19 -12.37
N ALA A 155 -8.99 -4.06 -13.33
CA ALA A 155 -9.97 -3.74 -14.36
C ALA A 155 -11.38 -3.81 -13.75
N GLU A 156 -11.92 -2.66 -13.40
CA GLU A 156 -13.24 -2.56 -12.79
C GLU A 156 -14.29 -2.09 -13.81
N PRO A 157 -15.56 -2.53 -13.65
CA PRO A 157 -16.65 -2.05 -14.50
C PRO A 157 -16.93 -0.56 -14.27
N GLY A 158 -17.39 0.13 -15.33
CA GLY A 158 -17.67 1.57 -15.30
C GLY A 158 -18.79 2.00 -14.36
N GLU A 159 -19.60 1.06 -13.87
CA GLU A 159 -20.64 1.29 -12.88
C GLU A 159 -20.10 1.52 -11.46
N VAL A 160 -18.85 1.12 -11.19
CA VAL A 160 -18.24 1.23 -9.86
C VAL A 160 -16.99 2.08 -9.83
N ALA A 161 -16.37 2.38 -10.99
CA ALA A 161 -15.08 3.05 -11.06
C ALA A 161 -14.99 4.07 -12.19
N PHE A 162 -14.20 5.12 -11.97
CA PHE A 162 -13.83 6.07 -13.01
C PHE A 162 -12.93 5.39 -14.06
N ALA A 163 -13.34 5.45 -15.33
CA ALA A 163 -12.57 4.87 -16.43
C ALA A 163 -11.43 5.80 -16.91
N ALA A 164 -11.64 7.11 -16.90
CA ALA A 164 -10.67 8.05 -17.43
C ALA A 164 -9.65 8.48 -16.39
N LYS A 165 -8.35 8.41 -16.74
CA LYS A 165 -7.24 8.81 -15.86
C LYS A 165 -7.43 10.19 -15.23
N LYS A 166 -7.93 11.17 -16.01
CA LYS A 166 -8.17 12.55 -15.54
C LYS A 166 -9.17 12.59 -14.38
N ASP A 167 -10.20 11.75 -14.43
CA ASP A 167 -11.25 11.70 -13.40
C ASP A 167 -10.73 10.99 -12.14
N VAL A 168 -9.93 9.94 -12.31
CA VAL A 168 -9.21 9.29 -11.19
C VAL A 168 -8.26 10.28 -10.51
N ASP A 169 -7.49 11.07 -11.27
CA ASP A 169 -6.55 12.06 -10.74
C ASP A 169 -7.31 13.20 -10.00
N ALA A 170 -8.45 13.63 -10.55
CA ALA A 170 -9.30 14.63 -9.92
C ALA A 170 -9.90 14.11 -8.61
N ASN A 171 -10.41 12.87 -8.60
CA ASN A 171 -10.94 12.24 -7.39
C ASN A 171 -9.85 12.01 -6.35
N TYR A 172 -8.66 11.55 -6.76
CA TYR A 172 -7.51 11.40 -5.87
C TYR A 172 -7.19 12.70 -5.13
N LEU A 173 -7.15 13.82 -5.86
CA LEU A 173 -6.92 15.14 -5.27
C LEU A 173 -8.05 15.55 -4.31
N ALA A 174 -9.31 15.31 -4.67
CA ALA A 174 -10.46 15.60 -3.84
C ALA A 174 -10.44 14.79 -2.53
N LEU A 175 -10.16 13.49 -2.61
CA LEU A 175 -10.03 12.62 -1.44
C LEU A 175 -8.88 13.06 -0.52
N CYS A 176 -7.73 13.44 -1.08
CA CYS A 176 -6.64 14.02 -0.28
C CYS A 176 -7.08 15.32 0.40
N SER A 177 -7.75 16.21 -0.32
CA SER A 177 -8.26 17.47 0.24
C SER A 177 -9.23 17.24 1.41
N LEU A 178 -10.06 16.19 1.35
CA LEU A 178 -10.94 15.77 2.42
C LEU A 178 -10.17 15.27 3.66
N MET A 179 -9.06 14.56 3.46
CA MET A 179 -8.29 13.91 4.54
C MET A 179 -7.26 14.82 5.18
N LEU A 180 -6.66 15.75 4.46
CA LEU A 180 -5.57 16.62 4.96
C LEU A 180 -5.90 17.40 6.24
N PRO A 181 -7.11 17.96 6.44
CA PRO A 181 -7.47 18.62 7.71
C PRO A 181 -7.40 17.66 8.91
N GLN A 182 -7.66 16.37 8.71
CA GLN A 182 -7.59 15.36 9.76
C GLN A 182 -6.14 14.91 10.01
N VAL A 183 -5.31 14.89 8.96
CA VAL A 183 -3.86 14.70 9.11
C VAL A 183 -3.30 15.80 10.00
N LYS A 184 -3.64 17.07 9.73
CA LYS A 184 -3.23 18.23 10.56
C LYS A 184 -3.67 18.13 12.01
N GLN A 185 -4.79 17.48 12.28
CA GLN A 185 -5.31 17.27 13.64
C GLN A 185 -4.71 16.03 14.33
N GLY A 186 -3.82 15.26 13.67
CA GLY A 186 -3.31 13.99 14.17
C GLY A 186 -4.37 12.87 14.26
N LYS A 187 -5.46 13.01 13.51
CA LYS A 187 -6.59 12.07 13.52
C LYS A 187 -6.59 11.09 12.36
N LEU A 188 -5.66 11.25 11.41
CA LEU A 188 -5.53 10.38 10.24
C LEU A 188 -4.07 10.36 9.80
N ARG A 189 -3.54 9.17 9.51
CA ARG A 189 -2.29 8.98 8.78
C ARG A 189 -2.62 8.80 7.30
N LEU A 190 -2.05 9.63 6.41
CA LEU A 190 -2.26 9.56 4.97
C LEU A 190 -0.93 9.24 4.26
N VAL A 191 -0.93 8.16 3.47
CA VAL A 191 0.17 7.83 2.57
C VAL A 191 -0.28 8.02 1.13
N LEU A 192 0.40 8.90 0.39
CA LEU A 192 0.17 9.19 -1.02
C LEU A 192 0.87 8.13 -1.89
N ALA A 193 0.16 7.07 -2.27
CA ALA A 193 0.74 5.98 -3.07
C ALA A 193 0.57 6.27 -4.57
N THR A 194 1.52 7.00 -5.13
CA THR A 194 1.49 7.39 -6.55
C THR A 194 2.87 7.75 -7.08
N HIS A 195 3.10 7.47 -8.39
CA HIS A 195 4.29 7.92 -9.13
C HIS A 195 4.12 9.30 -9.78
N ASP A 196 2.95 9.91 -9.60
CA ASP A 196 2.59 11.20 -10.22
C ASP A 196 3.07 12.36 -9.32
N VAL A 197 4.32 12.78 -9.55
CA VAL A 197 4.96 13.84 -8.74
C VAL A 197 4.28 15.20 -8.91
N GLU A 198 3.59 15.45 -10.03
CA GLU A 198 2.81 16.67 -10.22
C GLU A 198 1.56 16.66 -9.32
N LEU A 199 0.91 15.50 -9.21
CA LEU A 199 -0.21 15.32 -8.31
C LEU A 199 0.25 15.47 -6.84
N VAL A 200 1.41 14.88 -6.46
CA VAL A 200 2.02 15.09 -5.14
C VAL A 200 2.28 16.57 -4.89
N ALA A 201 2.85 17.30 -5.83
CA ALA A 201 3.11 18.75 -5.69
C ALA A 201 1.83 19.57 -5.54
N ARG A 202 0.74 19.18 -6.20
CA ARG A 202 -0.59 19.83 -6.04
C ARG A 202 -1.14 19.58 -4.63
N ILE A 203 -1.06 18.35 -4.14
CA ILE A 203 -1.50 17.98 -2.79
C ILE A 203 -0.66 18.70 -1.74
N THR A 204 0.65 18.81 -1.94
CA THR A 204 1.56 19.53 -1.05
C THR A 204 1.16 21.00 -0.91
N ARG A 205 0.78 21.68 -2.00
CA ARG A 205 0.30 23.08 -1.91
C ARG A 205 -0.95 23.21 -1.05
N ILE A 206 -1.88 22.27 -1.13
CA ILE A 206 -3.08 22.25 -0.27
C ILE A 206 -2.67 22.01 1.19
N ALA A 207 -1.79 21.04 1.43
CA ALA A 207 -1.30 20.71 2.75
C ALA A 207 -0.59 21.91 3.42
N GLN A 208 0.27 22.61 2.68
CA GLN A 208 0.97 23.79 3.14
C GLN A 208 0.01 24.95 3.47
N ALA A 209 -1.05 25.13 2.68
CA ALA A 209 -2.09 26.11 3.00
C ALA A 209 -2.86 25.79 4.30
N LEU A 210 -2.85 24.52 4.73
CA LEU A 210 -3.36 24.06 6.04
C LEU A 210 -2.29 24.12 7.15
N GLY A 211 -1.06 24.54 6.83
CA GLY A 211 0.07 24.58 7.76
C GLY A 211 0.71 23.22 8.04
N LEU A 212 0.63 22.26 7.09
CA LEU A 212 1.39 21.03 7.12
C LEU A 212 2.74 21.22 6.43
N GLU A 213 3.78 20.66 7.00
CA GLU A 213 5.12 20.64 6.41
C GLU A 213 5.30 19.39 5.50
N ARG A 214 6.32 19.41 4.64
CA ARG A 214 6.63 18.24 3.78
C ARG A 214 6.97 16.99 4.57
N SER A 215 7.60 17.15 5.73
CA SER A 215 7.94 16.06 6.65
C SER A 215 6.71 15.38 7.29
N GLU A 216 5.54 15.98 7.17
CA GLU A 216 4.26 15.42 7.62
C GLU A 216 3.51 14.71 6.46
N LEU A 217 4.08 14.72 5.24
CA LEU A 217 3.51 14.09 4.04
C LEU A 217 4.28 12.82 3.70
N GLU A 218 3.57 11.71 3.71
CA GLU A 218 4.13 10.40 3.34
C GLU A 218 3.82 10.08 1.88
N VAL A 219 4.85 9.65 1.13
CA VAL A 219 4.72 9.25 -0.27
C VAL A 219 5.22 7.82 -0.43
N ALA A 220 4.43 6.95 -1.06
CA ALA A 220 4.84 5.59 -1.39
C ALA A 220 4.94 5.40 -2.90
N MET A 221 6.02 4.76 -3.35
CA MET A 221 6.26 4.43 -4.75
C MET A 221 6.68 2.97 -4.89
N LEU A 222 6.62 2.41 -6.10
CA LEU A 222 7.04 1.04 -6.36
C LEU A 222 8.55 0.99 -6.60
N TYR A 223 9.18 -0.07 -6.08
CA TYR A 223 10.59 -0.38 -6.28
C TYR A 223 11.00 -0.35 -7.76
N GLY A 224 12.13 0.31 -8.01
CA GLY A 224 12.73 0.39 -9.34
C GLY A 224 12.01 1.31 -10.34
N ILE A 225 10.93 1.99 -9.93
CA ILE A 225 10.20 2.93 -10.79
C ILE A 225 10.46 4.36 -10.33
N ARG A 226 11.04 5.20 -11.24
CA ARG A 226 11.33 6.62 -10.98
C ARG A 226 12.16 6.83 -9.70
N VAL A 227 13.18 6.03 -9.52
CA VAL A 227 14.08 6.07 -8.35
C VAL A 227 14.67 7.47 -8.14
N ASP A 228 15.01 8.18 -9.23
CA ASP A 228 15.45 9.56 -9.21
C ASP A 228 14.46 10.50 -8.50
N GLN A 229 13.16 10.29 -8.73
CA GLN A 229 12.09 11.07 -8.11
C GLN A 229 11.88 10.69 -6.64
N GLN A 230 12.00 9.41 -6.29
CA GLN A 230 11.95 8.96 -4.90
C GLN A 230 13.05 9.65 -4.08
N MET A 231 14.29 9.60 -4.57
CA MET A 231 15.43 10.23 -3.92
C MET A 231 15.32 11.76 -3.86
N ARG A 232 14.72 12.37 -4.89
CA ARG A 232 14.45 13.80 -4.90
C ARG A 232 13.45 14.19 -3.81
N LEU A 233 12.31 13.49 -3.73
CA LEU A 233 11.30 13.76 -2.71
C LEU A 233 11.86 13.59 -1.29
N ALA A 234 12.64 12.54 -1.03
CA ALA A 234 13.30 12.34 0.26
C ALA A 234 14.21 13.54 0.61
N ARG A 235 15.04 14.00 -0.34
CA ARG A 235 15.90 15.19 -0.14
C ARG A 235 15.11 16.49 0.02
N GLU A 236 13.92 16.58 -0.56
CA GLU A 236 12.99 17.71 -0.40
C GLU A 236 12.23 17.69 0.96
N GLY A 237 12.46 16.66 1.79
CA GLY A 237 11.94 16.55 3.15
C GLY A 237 10.64 15.77 3.29
N TYR A 238 10.19 15.05 2.23
CA TYR A 238 9.05 14.12 2.37
C TYR A 238 9.46 12.84 3.07
N VAL A 239 8.51 12.20 3.76
CA VAL A 239 8.68 10.83 4.21
C VAL A 239 8.39 9.90 3.02
N VAL A 240 9.43 9.31 2.46
CA VAL A 240 9.30 8.44 1.28
C VAL A 240 9.44 6.98 1.68
N LYS A 241 8.53 6.13 1.17
CA LYS A 241 8.59 4.67 1.32
C LYS A 241 8.54 3.99 -0.03
N ASP A 242 9.39 2.99 -0.20
CA ASP A 242 9.46 2.20 -1.43
C ASP A 242 8.80 0.84 -1.22
N LEU A 243 7.80 0.52 -2.07
CA LEU A 243 7.10 -0.76 -2.03
C LEU A 243 7.93 -1.82 -2.75
N ILE A 244 8.57 -2.66 -1.98
CA ILE A 244 9.42 -3.76 -2.44
C ILE A 244 8.58 -5.04 -2.46
N SER A 245 8.22 -5.47 -3.66
CA SER A 245 7.56 -6.77 -3.88
C SER A 245 8.61 -7.85 -4.11
N TYR A 246 8.40 -9.06 -3.56
CA TYR A 246 9.23 -10.24 -3.74
C TYR A 246 8.36 -11.51 -3.79
N GLY A 247 8.92 -12.65 -4.15
CA GLY A 247 8.20 -13.91 -4.27
C GLY A 247 8.19 -14.46 -5.69
N ASP A 248 7.84 -15.73 -5.81
CA ASP A 248 7.83 -16.53 -7.04
C ASP A 248 6.65 -16.23 -7.98
N SER A 249 5.57 -15.66 -7.44
CA SER A 249 4.35 -15.34 -8.19
C SER A 249 4.43 -14.02 -8.97
N TRP A 250 5.63 -13.65 -9.44
CA TRP A 250 5.90 -12.34 -10.07
C TRP A 250 5.27 -12.18 -11.46
N TYR A 251 5.03 -13.29 -12.20
CA TYR A 251 4.56 -13.19 -13.58
C TYR A 251 3.17 -12.54 -13.69
N ALA A 252 2.20 -12.98 -12.89
CA ALA A 252 0.86 -12.39 -12.86
C ALA A 252 0.89 -10.91 -12.44
N TRP A 253 1.72 -10.58 -11.45
CA TRP A 253 1.95 -9.21 -11.02
C TRP A 253 2.53 -8.34 -12.14
N TYR A 254 3.53 -8.87 -12.86
CA TYR A 254 4.21 -8.17 -13.96
C TYR A 254 3.26 -7.92 -15.13
N VAL A 255 2.48 -8.92 -15.55
CA VAL A 255 1.50 -8.78 -16.62
C VAL A 255 0.47 -7.70 -16.29
N ARG A 256 -0.02 -7.65 -15.04
CA ARG A 256 -0.94 -6.61 -14.58
C ARG A 256 -0.31 -5.21 -14.69
N ARG A 257 0.96 -5.04 -14.28
CA ARG A 257 1.71 -3.77 -14.43
C ARG A 257 1.89 -3.36 -15.90
N LEU A 258 2.10 -4.32 -16.79
CA LEU A 258 2.15 -4.05 -18.23
C LEU A 258 0.79 -3.58 -18.77
N ALA A 259 -0.30 -4.23 -18.35
CA ALA A 259 -1.66 -3.88 -18.77
C ALA A 259 -2.08 -2.46 -18.33
N GLU A 260 -1.63 -2.01 -17.17
CA GLU A 260 -1.89 -0.66 -16.65
C GLU A 260 -1.23 0.45 -17.49
N ARG A 261 -0.21 0.13 -18.29
CA ARG A 261 0.51 1.07 -19.15
C ARG A 261 0.82 0.44 -20.51
N PRO A 262 -0.07 0.54 -21.49
CA PRO A 262 0.16 0.04 -22.85
C PRO A 262 1.46 0.56 -23.49
N ALA A 263 1.93 1.77 -23.10
CA ALA A 263 3.22 2.31 -23.53
C ALA A 263 4.42 1.46 -23.05
N ASN A 264 4.31 0.80 -21.92
CA ASN A 264 5.36 -0.10 -21.41
C ASN A 264 5.42 -1.40 -22.21
N VAL A 265 4.30 -1.87 -22.76
CA VAL A 265 4.26 -3.05 -23.65
C VAL A 265 5.07 -2.78 -24.93
N LEU A 266 4.93 -1.59 -25.50
CA LEU A 266 5.70 -1.17 -26.68
C LEU A 266 7.20 -0.99 -26.37
N PHE A 267 7.54 -0.55 -25.15
CA PHE A 267 8.94 -0.43 -24.73
C PHE A 267 9.61 -1.81 -24.57
N VAL A 268 8.92 -2.75 -23.91
CA VAL A 268 9.43 -4.13 -23.73
C VAL A 268 9.50 -4.85 -25.07
N ALA A 269 8.48 -4.72 -25.92
CA ALA A 269 8.50 -5.30 -27.27
C ALA A 269 9.67 -4.78 -28.13
N ARG A 270 10.04 -3.49 -28.01
CA ARG A 270 11.20 -2.91 -28.70
C ARG A 270 12.55 -3.38 -28.18
N GLN A 271 12.63 -3.96 -26.97
CA GLN A 271 13.87 -4.52 -26.43
C GLN A 271 14.02 -6.01 -26.75
N LEU A 272 12.97 -6.68 -27.23
CA LEU A 272 12.96 -8.09 -27.59
C LEU A 272 13.16 -8.33 -29.09
N PHE A 273 13.14 -7.28 -29.90
CA PHE A 273 13.38 -7.23 -31.35
C PHE A 273 14.37 -6.07 -31.64
#